data_9c1e911bc30503000ddb155998317a1c
#
_entry.id   9c1e911bc30503000ddb155998317a1c
#
_cell.length_a   1.000
_cell.length_b   1.000
_cell.length_c   1.000
_cell.angle_alpha   90.00
_cell.angle_beta   90.00
_cell.angle_gamma   90.00
#
_symmetry.space_group_name_H-M   'P 1'
#
loop_
_entity.id
_entity.type
_entity.pdbx_description
1 polymer ?
#
loop_
_entity_poly.entity_id
_entity_poly.type
_entity_poly.pdbx_seq_one_letter_code
_entity_poly.pdbx_strand_id
1 'polypeptide(L)'
;PVDRFFGLPQEALKELQGEDCHFGSDCINLLGAGIKLSDRVMTVSPNYAKEIQTAEGGQGLHFVVRQKAGERRVKGILNGISDEWNPSTDPDICCSFGVHDFEEGKRRCKAALQKELGLIQDPGLCLIGFCGRLCHQKGIHLILESIPWLM
;
A
#
# COMPACT_ATOMS: atom_id res chain seq x y z
N PRO A 1 32.96 -3.86 6.50
CA PRO A 1 32.62 -2.71 7.33
C PRO A 1 31.93 -1.67 6.47
N VAL A 2 30.83 -1.08 6.95
CA VAL A 2 29.95 -0.15 6.21
C VAL A 2 30.68 1.16 5.85
N ASP A 3 31.66 1.55 6.64
CA ASP A 3 32.57 2.67 6.41
C ASP A 3 33.27 2.63 5.04
N ARG A 4 33.60 1.43 4.55
CA ARG A 4 34.24 1.25 3.24
C ARG A 4 33.27 1.44 2.05
N PHE A 5 31.97 1.24 2.27
CA PHE A 5 30.98 1.34 1.21
C PHE A 5 30.52 2.77 0.94
N PHE A 6 30.43 3.61 1.98
CA PHE A 6 29.85 4.94 1.88
C PHE A 6 30.86 6.08 2.08
N GLY A 7 32.11 5.79 2.46
CA GLY A 7 33.11 6.81 2.74
C GLY A 7 32.73 7.78 3.86
N LEU A 8 31.78 7.39 4.73
CA LEU A 8 31.29 8.24 5.80
C LEU A 8 32.22 8.17 7.03
N PRO A 9 32.43 9.29 7.75
CA PRO A 9 33.12 9.30 9.01
C PRO A 9 32.44 8.39 10.04
N GLN A 10 33.22 7.78 10.93
CA GLN A 10 32.66 6.87 11.95
C GLN A 10 31.63 7.56 12.86
N GLU A 11 31.76 8.85 13.10
CA GLU A 11 30.80 9.63 13.90
C GLU A 11 29.43 9.72 13.20
N ALA A 12 29.43 9.95 11.89
CA ALA A 12 28.19 9.93 11.10
C ALA A 12 27.56 8.54 11.06
N LEU A 13 28.36 7.48 11.01
CA LEU A 13 27.87 6.10 11.05
C LEU A 13 27.18 5.78 12.38
N LYS A 14 27.68 6.27 13.51
CA LYS A 14 27.05 6.09 14.83
C LYS A 14 25.67 6.77 14.91
N GLU A 15 25.50 7.92 14.28
CA GLU A 15 24.18 8.58 14.21
C GLU A 15 23.19 7.85 13.31
N LEU A 16 23.69 7.09 12.34
CA LEU A 16 22.92 6.29 11.40
C LEU A 16 22.61 4.87 11.91
N GLN A 17 23.39 4.39 12.91
CA GLN A 17 23.11 3.16 13.64
C GLN A 17 21.93 3.42 14.58
N GLY A 18 20.73 3.01 14.16
CA GLY A 18 19.54 3.08 15.03
C GLY A 18 19.59 2.00 16.10
N GLU A 19 19.02 2.29 17.27
CA GLU A 19 18.88 1.32 18.37
C GLU A 19 18.08 0.06 17.97
N ASP A 20 17.34 0.12 16.85
CA ASP A 20 16.43 -0.94 16.36
C ASP A 20 16.94 -1.64 15.10
N CYS A 21 18.24 -1.85 14.93
CA CYS A 21 18.72 -2.69 13.85
C CYS A 21 18.41 -4.17 14.14
N HIS A 22 17.29 -4.70 13.62
CA HIS A 22 16.96 -6.13 13.69
C HIS A 22 18.03 -7.05 13.07
N PHE A 23 19.04 -6.48 12.42
CA PHE A 23 20.10 -7.19 11.70
C PHE A 23 21.46 -7.16 12.41
N GLY A 24 21.54 -6.66 13.65
CA GLY A 24 22.77 -6.60 14.45
C GLY A 24 23.48 -5.23 14.43
N SER A 25 24.43 -5.06 15.34
CA SER A 25 25.15 -3.79 15.59
C SER A 25 25.95 -3.25 14.39
N ASP A 26 26.18 -4.07 13.38
CA ASP A 26 27.01 -3.72 12.21
C ASP A 26 26.19 -3.28 10.99
N CYS A 27 24.88 -3.15 11.16
CA CYS A 27 23.96 -2.75 10.10
C CYS A 27 23.52 -1.30 10.25
N ILE A 28 23.37 -0.61 9.13
CA ILE A 28 22.78 0.73 9.05
C ILE A 28 21.36 0.60 8.51
N ASN A 29 20.41 1.19 9.21
CA ASN A 29 19.06 1.35 8.70
C ASN A 29 18.98 2.67 7.91
N LEU A 30 19.20 2.61 6.60
CA LEU A 30 19.19 3.79 5.72
C LEU A 30 17.83 4.49 5.71
N LEU A 31 16.73 3.75 5.83
CA LEU A 31 15.39 4.35 5.90
C LEU A 31 15.18 5.08 7.21
N GLY A 32 15.58 4.47 8.33
CA GLY A 32 15.55 5.11 9.65
C GLY A 32 16.39 6.37 9.70
N ALA A 33 17.60 6.30 9.14
CA ALA A 33 18.50 7.45 9.03
C ALA A 33 17.87 8.57 8.16
N GLY A 34 17.30 8.22 7.03
CA GLY A 34 16.61 9.17 6.15
C GLY A 34 15.45 9.87 6.87
N ILE A 35 14.64 9.12 7.62
CA ILE A 35 13.54 9.69 8.43
C ILE A 35 14.11 10.64 9.51
N LYS A 36 15.15 10.21 10.22
CA LYS A 36 15.78 10.99 11.31
C LYS A 36 16.34 12.33 10.81
N LEU A 37 17.00 12.31 9.66
CA LEU A 37 17.68 13.48 9.09
C LEU A 37 16.76 14.37 8.24
N SER A 38 15.60 13.88 7.82
CA SER A 38 14.67 14.68 7.01
C SER A 38 14.00 15.79 7.81
N ASP A 39 13.67 16.90 7.14
CA ASP A 39 12.88 17.97 7.74
C ASP A 39 11.42 17.57 7.91
N ARG A 40 10.90 16.78 6.98
CA ARG A 40 9.52 16.31 7.00
C ARG A 40 9.41 14.89 6.45
N VAL A 41 8.47 14.14 7.00
CA VAL A 41 8.11 12.79 6.55
C VAL A 41 6.71 12.84 5.96
N MET A 42 6.57 12.38 4.74
CA MET A 42 5.27 12.26 4.08
C MET A 42 4.96 10.81 3.75
N THR A 43 3.70 10.43 3.87
CA THR A 43 3.23 9.10 3.53
C THR A 43 1.89 9.17 2.78
N VAL A 44 1.44 8.03 2.26
CA VAL A 44 0.34 7.94 1.28
C VAL A 44 -1.07 8.12 1.84
N SER A 45 -1.25 8.20 3.16
CA SER A 45 -2.56 8.53 3.74
C SER A 45 -2.46 9.07 5.16
N PRO A 46 -3.45 9.87 5.62
CA PRO A 46 -3.53 10.29 7.01
C PRO A 46 -3.65 9.13 8.01
N ASN A 47 -4.30 8.03 7.61
CA ASN A 47 -4.42 6.83 8.44
C ASN A 47 -3.09 6.11 8.55
N TYR A 48 -2.40 5.91 7.43
CA TYR A 48 -1.08 5.29 7.43
C TYR A 48 -0.06 6.10 8.22
N ALA A 49 -0.15 7.44 8.19
CA ALA A 49 0.68 8.30 9.03
C ALA A 49 0.51 8.04 10.53
N LYS A 50 -0.67 7.58 10.98
CA LYS A 50 -0.92 7.15 12.37
C LYS A 50 -0.43 5.73 12.61
N GLU A 51 -0.69 4.83 11.66
CA GLU A 51 -0.34 3.41 11.72
C GLU A 51 1.17 3.19 11.88
N ILE A 52 2.00 3.87 11.09
CA ILE A 52 3.47 3.75 11.17
C ILE A 52 4.08 4.26 12.48
N GLN A 53 3.30 4.91 13.33
CA GLN A 53 3.69 5.29 14.68
C GLN A 53 3.46 4.17 15.72
N THR A 54 2.81 3.08 15.35
CA THR A 54 2.62 1.89 16.19
C THR A 54 3.77 0.92 16.02
N ALA A 55 3.99 0.05 17.01
CA ALA A 55 5.04 -0.98 16.93
C ALA A 55 4.79 -1.94 15.76
N GLU A 56 3.52 -2.28 15.51
CA GLU A 56 3.09 -3.17 14.45
C GLU A 56 3.26 -2.52 13.07
N GLY A 57 2.66 -1.35 12.85
CA GLY A 57 2.68 -0.67 11.54
C GLY A 57 4.02 -0.04 11.21
N GLY A 58 4.81 0.34 12.20
CA GLY A 58 6.11 0.98 12.02
C GLY A 58 7.28 0.02 11.79
N GLN A 59 7.08 -1.29 12.03
CA GLN A 59 8.04 -2.34 11.73
C GLN A 59 9.48 -2.01 12.18
N GLY A 60 9.65 -1.55 13.43
CA GLY A 60 10.94 -1.14 14.00
C GLY A 60 11.30 0.34 13.75
N LEU A 61 10.57 1.08 12.93
CA LEU A 61 10.82 2.51 12.68
C LEU A 61 9.87 3.44 13.45
N HIS A 62 8.92 2.89 14.21
CA HIS A 62 7.90 3.67 14.90
C HIS A 62 8.47 4.70 15.90
N PHE A 63 9.61 4.44 16.51
CA PHE A 63 10.23 5.39 17.44
C PHE A 63 10.67 6.68 16.74
N VAL A 64 11.42 6.56 15.64
CA VAL A 64 11.89 7.72 14.88
C VAL A 64 10.73 8.46 14.22
N VAL A 65 9.69 7.72 13.76
CA VAL A 65 8.47 8.33 13.21
C VAL A 65 7.68 9.08 14.29
N ARG A 66 7.55 8.52 15.51
CA ARG A 66 6.90 9.19 16.64
C ARG A 66 7.61 10.48 17.03
N GLN A 67 8.95 10.48 17.06
CA GLN A 67 9.73 11.67 17.32
C GLN A 67 9.38 12.77 16.32
N LYS A 68 9.39 12.46 15.01
CA LYS A 68 8.99 13.40 13.95
C LYS A 68 7.53 13.84 14.04
N ALA A 69 6.64 12.94 14.46
CA ALA A 69 5.23 13.26 14.65
C ALA A 69 5.02 14.22 15.83
N GLY A 70 5.74 14.07 16.94
CA GLY A 70 5.77 14.97 18.07
C GLY A 70 6.18 16.40 17.67
N GLU A 71 7.08 16.52 16.70
CA GLU A 71 7.51 17.80 16.10
C GLU A 71 6.54 18.31 15.01
N ARG A 72 5.39 17.66 14.79
CA ARG A 72 4.41 17.94 13.71
C ARG A 72 5.01 17.88 12.29
N ARG A 73 6.00 17.02 12.10
CA ARG A 73 6.74 16.85 10.84
C ARG A 73 6.33 15.61 10.04
N VAL A 74 5.30 14.88 10.50
CA VAL A 74 4.73 13.73 9.76
C VAL A 74 3.37 14.11 9.17
N LYS A 75 3.18 13.87 7.88
CA LYS A 75 1.92 14.15 7.20
C LYS A 75 1.56 13.02 6.22
N GLY A 76 0.31 12.59 6.27
CA GLY A 76 -0.28 11.71 5.27
C GLY A 76 -0.97 12.52 4.18
N ILE A 77 -0.71 12.18 2.92
CA ILE A 77 -1.32 12.78 1.74
C ILE A 77 -1.87 11.65 0.89
N LEU A 78 -3.16 11.72 0.54
CA LEU A 78 -3.77 10.74 -0.35
C LEU A 78 -3.22 10.90 -1.77
N ASN A 79 -2.93 9.78 -2.41
CA ASN A 79 -2.59 9.78 -3.83
C ASN A 79 -3.79 10.21 -4.66
N GLY A 80 -3.54 10.84 -5.79
CA GLY A 80 -4.54 11.04 -6.83
C GLY A 80 -4.90 9.71 -7.52
N ILE A 81 -5.97 9.74 -8.29
CA ILE A 81 -6.37 8.65 -9.18
C ILE A 81 -5.99 9.09 -10.59
N SER A 82 -5.37 8.19 -11.36
CA SER A 82 -5.05 8.44 -12.76
C SER A 82 -6.32 8.49 -13.61
N ASP A 83 -6.33 9.35 -14.62
CA ASP A 83 -7.43 9.44 -15.60
C ASP A 83 -7.62 8.14 -16.41
N GLU A 84 -6.62 7.27 -16.43
CA GLU A 84 -6.71 5.92 -17.01
C GLU A 84 -7.82 5.06 -16.38
N TRP A 85 -8.18 5.32 -15.12
CA TRP A 85 -9.26 4.61 -14.41
C TRP A 85 -10.64 5.21 -14.60
N ASN A 86 -10.81 6.04 -15.63
CA ASN A 86 -12.10 6.66 -15.91
C ASN A 86 -12.94 5.75 -16.83
N PRO A 87 -14.05 5.15 -16.36
CA PRO A 87 -14.84 4.22 -17.16
C PRO A 87 -15.54 4.86 -18.36
N SER A 88 -15.58 6.19 -18.44
CA SER A 88 -16.12 6.88 -19.63
C SER A 88 -15.13 6.93 -20.79
N THR A 89 -13.84 6.74 -20.53
CA THR A 89 -12.75 6.84 -21.52
C THR A 89 -11.84 5.62 -21.57
N ASP A 90 -12.02 4.68 -20.66
CA ASP A 90 -11.21 3.46 -20.56
C ASP A 90 -11.45 2.55 -21.78
N PRO A 91 -10.43 2.28 -22.61
CA PRO A 91 -10.57 1.44 -23.79
C PRO A 91 -10.66 -0.06 -23.47
N ASP A 92 -10.26 -0.48 -22.28
CA ASP A 92 -10.14 -1.89 -21.90
C ASP A 92 -11.45 -2.49 -21.38
N ILE A 93 -12.45 -1.66 -21.09
CA ILE A 93 -13.77 -2.14 -20.69
C ILE A 93 -14.70 -2.34 -21.90
N CYS A 94 -15.57 -3.33 -21.83
CA CYS A 94 -16.46 -3.72 -22.95
C CYS A 94 -17.47 -2.63 -23.37
N CYS A 95 -17.76 -1.69 -22.46
CA CYS A 95 -18.60 -0.54 -22.75
C CYS A 95 -18.27 0.60 -21.81
N SER A 96 -18.13 1.81 -22.34
CA SER A 96 -17.96 3.02 -21.54
C SER A 96 -19.23 3.37 -20.79
N PHE A 97 -19.10 3.95 -19.59
CA PHE A 97 -20.23 4.46 -18.81
C PHE A 97 -19.78 5.63 -17.92
N GLY A 98 -20.74 6.46 -17.52
CA GLY A 98 -20.53 7.59 -16.62
C GLY A 98 -21.35 7.47 -15.34
N VAL A 99 -21.45 8.58 -14.61
CA VAL A 99 -22.17 8.63 -13.31
C VAL A 99 -23.68 8.37 -13.48
N HIS A 100 -24.25 8.70 -14.64
CA HIS A 100 -25.71 8.62 -14.87
C HIS A 100 -26.17 7.24 -15.32
N ASP A 101 -25.29 6.42 -15.90
CA ASP A 101 -25.59 5.12 -16.49
C ASP A 101 -24.68 4.00 -15.96
N PHE A 102 -24.03 4.22 -14.80
CA PHE A 102 -23.07 3.27 -14.23
C PHE A 102 -23.69 1.90 -13.90
N GLU A 103 -24.96 1.84 -13.52
CA GLU A 103 -25.62 0.57 -13.19
C GLU A 103 -25.70 -0.33 -14.43
N GLU A 104 -26.18 0.23 -15.54
CA GLU A 104 -26.27 -0.49 -16.81
C GLU A 104 -24.87 -0.80 -17.36
N GLY A 105 -23.95 0.17 -17.32
CA GLY A 105 -22.57 -0.03 -17.74
C GLY A 105 -21.88 -1.16 -16.97
N LYS A 106 -21.98 -1.18 -15.65
CA LYS A 106 -21.44 -2.25 -14.81
C LYS A 106 -22.11 -3.61 -15.07
N ARG A 107 -23.42 -3.63 -15.29
CA ARG A 107 -24.16 -4.86 -15.64
C ARG A 107 -23.63 -5.47 -16.95
N ARG A 108 -23.37 -4.65 -17.95
CA ARG A 108 -22.81 -5.09 -19.25
C ARG A 108 -21.37 -5.56 -19.09
N CYS A 109 -20.53 -4.83 -18.35
CA CYS A 109 -19.16 -5.24 -18.07
C CYS A 109 -19.10 -6.56 -17.29
N LYS A 110 -20.00 -6.75 -16.31
CA LYS A 110 -20.11 -8.01 -15.57
C LYS A 110 -20.45 -9.19 -16.49
N ALA A 111 -21.45 -9.02 -17.36
CA ALA A 111 -21.85 -10.08 -18.31
C ALA A 111 -20.71 -10.42 -19.28
N ALA A 112 -19.99 -9.42 -19.79
CA ALA A 112 -18.84 -9.63 -20.65
C ALA A 112 -17.72 -10.39 -19.93
N LEU A 113 -17.39 -10.00 -18.70
CA LEU A 113 -16.38 -10.68 -17.89
C LEU A 113 -16.76 -12.13 -17.54
N GLN A 114 -18.04 -12.37 -17.18
CA GLN A 114 -18.54 -13.72 -16.94
C GLN A 114 -18.40 -14.60 -18.19
N LYS A 115 -18.70 -14.05 -19.36
CA LYS A 115 -18.56 -14.76 -20.64
C LYS A 115 -17.10 -15.05 -20.96
N GLU A 116 -16.22 -14.08 -20.83
CA GLU A 116 -14.79 -14.19 -21.11
C GLU A 116 -14.11 -15.24 -20.22
N LEU A 117 -14.45 -15.24 -18.93
CA LEU A 117 -13.90 -16.19 -17.96
C LEU A 117 -14.62 -17.54 -17.92
N GLY A 118 -15.61 -17.78 -18.76
CA GLY A 118 -16.37 -19.04 -18.77
C GLY A 118 -17.21 -19.27 -17.51
N LEU A 119 -17.60 -18.19 -16.81
CA LEU A 119 -18.43 -18.27 -15.60
C LEU A 119 -19.92 -18.35 -15.98
N ILE A 120 -20.75 -18.73 -15.00
CA ILE A 120 -22.21 -18.73 -15.15
C ILE A 120 -22.68 -17.31 -15.44
N GLN A 121 -23.33 -17.13 -16.58
CA GLN A 121 -23.85 -15.83 -17.04
C GLN A 121 -25.24 -15.58 -16.43
N ASP A 122 -25.26 -15.21 -15.16
CA ASP A 122 -26.46 -14.84 -14.44
C ASP A 122 -26.27 -13.44 -13.81
N PRO A 123 -27.11 -12.46 -14.18
CA PRO A 123 -27.01 -11.11 -13.61
C PRO A 123 -27.29 -11.07 -12.11
N GLY A 124 -28.04 -12.02 -11.56
CA GLY A 124 -28.36 -12.12 -10.14
C GLY A 124 -27.24 -12.65 -9.26
N LEU A 125 -26.28 -13.39 -9.83
CA LEU A 125 -25.16 -13.91 -9.07
C LEU A 125 -24.17 -12.80 -8.67
N CYS A 126 -23.73 -12.83 -7.43
CA CYS A 126 -22.67 -11.95 -6.96
C CYS A 126 -21.33 -12.39 -7.58
N LEU A 127 -20.63 -11.47 -8.24
CA LEU A 127 -19.28 -11.71 -8.77
C LEU A 127 -18.26 -11.03 -7.86
N ILE A 128 -17.39 -11.83 -7.26
CA ILE A 128 -16.32 -11.36 -6.40
C ILE A 128 -15.00 -11.52 -7.15
N GLY A 129 -14.26 -10.42 -7.32
CA GLY A 129 -12.96 -10.41 -7.97
C GLY A 129 -11.86 -9.98 -7.01
N PHE A 130 -10.68 -10.58 -7.17
CA PHE A 130 -9.46 -10.15 -6.50
C PHE A 130 -8.41 -9.83 -7.55
N CYS A 131 -7.87 -8.60 -7.48
CA CYS A 131 -6.77 -8.18 -8.33
C CYS A 131 -5.64 -7.66 -7.44
N GLY A 132 -4.49 -8.34 -7.48
CA GLY A 132 -3.35 -7.96 -6.66
C GLY A 132 -2.28 -9.04 -6.57
N ARG A 133 -1.16 -8.72 -5.91
CA ARG A 133 -0.10 -9.70 -5.64
C ARG A 133 -0.60 -10.76 -4.67
N LEU A 134 -0.30 -12.03 -4.95
CA LEU A 134 -0.63 -13.16 -4.06
C LEU A 134 0.37 -13.21 -2.89
N CYS A 135 0.22 -12.31 -1.94
CA CYS A 135 1.04 -12.22 -0.73
C CYS A 135 0.17 -11.97 0.50
N HIS A 136 0.69 -12.30 1.67
CA HIS A 136 -0.01 -12.16 2.95
C HIS A 136 -0.53 -10.73 3.19
N GLN A 137 0.28 -9.71 2.85
CA GLN A 137 -0.08 -8.29 2.96
C GLN A 137 -1.39 -7.94 2.21
N LYS A 138 -1.72 -8.64 1.14
CA LYS A 138 -2.93 -8.42 0.33
C LYS A 138 -4.14 -9.21 0.83
N GLY A 139 -4.00 -9.99 1.87
CA GLY A 139 -5.12 -10.68 2.53
C GLY A 139 -5.70 -11.85 1.75
N ILE A 140 -4.97 -12.45 0.79
CA ILE A 140 -5.47 -13.58 0.00
C ILE A 140 -5.92 -14.75 0.88
N HIS A 141 -5.24 -14.99 2.00
CA HIS A 141 -5.61 -16.03 2.97
C HIS A 141 -6.99 -15.76 3.57
N LEU A 142 -7.34 -14.50 3.86
CA LEU A 142 -8.65 -14.12 4.37
C LEU A 142 -9.77 -14.43 3.37
N ILE A 143 -9.50 -14.21 2.07
CA ILE A 143 -10.44 -14.55 1.00
C ILE A 143 -10.65 -16.05 0.94
N LEU A 144 -9.57 -16.84 0.95
CA LEU A 144 -9.64 -18.31 0.90
C LEU A 144 -10.36 -18.88 2.12
N GLU A 145 -10.10 -18.36 3.32
CA GLU A 145 -10.79 -18.77 4.55
C GLU A 145 -12.28 -18.37 4.58
N SER A 146 -12.65 -17.35 3.80
CA SER A 146 -14.03 -16.88 3.70
C SER A 146 -14.90 -17.70 2.75
N ILE A 147 -14.32 -18.45 1.80
CA ILE A 147 -15.05 -19.21 0.79
C ILE A 147 -16.11 -20.14 1.41
N PRO A 148 -15.84 -20.92 2.49
CA PRO A 148 -16.82 -21.87 3.03
C PRO A 148 -18.12 -21.24 3.55
N TRP A 149 -18.08 -19.97 3.94
CA TRP A 149 -19.29 -19.27 4.42
C TRP A 149 -19.89 -18.34 3.37
N LEU A 150 -19.15 -18.03 2.30
CA LEU A 150 -19.66 -17.27 1.14
C LEU A 150 -20.47 -18.14 0.18
N MET A 151 -20.16 -19.44 0.09
CA MET A 151 -20.79 -20.42 -0.79
C MET A 151 -21.91 -21.16 -0.07
#